data_f214ccc25c630fbadbfe1892ed24fea1
#
_entry.id   f214ccc25c630fbadbfe1892ed24fea1
#
_cell.length_a   1.000
_cell.length_b   1.000
_cell.length_c   1.000
_cell.angle_alpha   90.00
_cell.angle_beta   90.00
_cell.angle_gamma   90.00
#
_symmetry.space_group_name_H-M   'P 1'
#
loop_
_entity.id
_entity.type
_entity.pdbx_description
1 polymer ?
#
loop_
_entity_poly.entity_id
_entity_poly.type
_entity_poly.pdbx_seq_one_letter_code
_entity_poly.pdbx_strand_id
1 'polypeptide(L)'
;MKKLTQQDRTRLRQCEVVIWRLLHKKAGLDYGDYSAAWQGWFDDRATDLGKSLDQILHDESGNLRLTKQDYRKFWVYAYELRDLKRKGEDQPEIENVQKLLIT
;
A
#
# COMPACT_ATOMS: atom_id res chain seq x y z
N MET A 1 -21.08 -4.56 9.25
CA MET A 1 -20.34 -4.11 8.06
C MET A 1 -19.73 -2.75 8.31
N LYS A 2 -18.44 -2.63 8.06
CA LYS A 2 -17.71 -1.41 8.36
C LYS A 2 -17.45 -0.62 7.08
N LYS A 3 -18.25 0.41 6.86
CA LYS A 3 -17.97 1.34 5.75
C LYS A 3 -16.80 2.24 6.12
N LEU A 4 -16.01 2.61 5.11
CA LEU A 4 -15.04 3.66 5.30
C LEU A 4 -15.78 4.95 5.63
N THR A 5 -15.46 5.54 6.76
CA THR A 5 -15.99 6.84 7.15
C THR A 5 -15.31 7.92 6.31
N GLN A 6 -15.82 9.14 6.37
CA GLN A 6 -15.15 10.26 5.71
C GLN A 6 -13.74 10.48 6.28
N GLN A 7 -13.56 10.27 7.59
CA GLN A 7 -12.25 10.33 8.22
C GLN A 7 -11.32 9.26 7.68
N ASP A 8 -11.82 8.03 7.51
CA ASP A 8 -11.04 6.94 6.95
C ASP A 8 -10.56 7.25 5.54
N ARG A 9 -11.43 7.81 4.70
CA ARG A 9 -11.10 8.19 3.33
C ARG A 9 -10.04 9.29 3.28
N THR A 10 -10.18 10.28 4.14
CA THR A 10 -9.20 11.37 4.26
C THR A 10 -7.86 10.81 4.69
N ARG A 11 -7.85 9.94 5.69
CA ARG A 11 -6.63 9.33 6.20
C ARG A 11 -5.97 8.43 5.16
N LEU A 12 -6.77 7.64 4.44
CA LEU A 12 -6.27 6.78 3.37
C LEU A 12 -5.53 7.62 2.32
N ARG A 13 -6.10 8.73 1.90
CA ARG A 13 -5.46 9.63 0.94
C ARG A 13 -4.18 10.24 1.49
N GLN A 14 -4.17 10.63 2.75
CA GLN A 14 -2.96 11.14 3.41
C GLN A 14 -1.85 10.10 3.40
N CYS A 15 -2.18 8.85 3.72
CA CYS A 15 -1.21 7.75 3.69
C CYS A 15 -0.65 7.55 2.28
N GLU A 16 -1.52 7.54 1.26
CA GLU A 16 -1.09 7.41 -0.13
C GLU A 16 -0.11 8.51 -0.53
N VAL A 17 -0.40 9.74 -0.18
CA VAL A 17 0.47 10.89 -0.52
C VAL A 17 1.81 10.77 0.17
N VAL A 18 1.82 10.45 1.46
CA VAL A 18 3.07 10.30 2.22
C VAL A 18 3.94 9.19 1.64
N ILE A 19 3.34 8.04 1.37
CA ILE A 19 4.06 6.88 0.83
C ILE A 19 4.60 7.20 -0.56
N TRP A 20 3.79 7.81 -1.41
CA TRP A 20 4.22 8.20 -2.75
C TRP A 20 5.43 9.13 -2.70
N ARG A 21 5.40 10.12 -1.80
CA ARG A 21 6.54 11.04 -1.64
C ARG A 21 7.79 10.34 -1.14
N LEU A 22 7.63 9.40 -0.20
CA LEU A 22 8.77 8.63 0.30
C LEU A 22 9.38 7.76 -0.78
N LEU A 23 8.56 7.07 -1.57
CA LEU A 23 9.04 6.20 -2.64
C LEU A 23 9.65 7.01 -3.80
N HIS A 24 8.95 8.04 -4.23
CA HIS A 24 9.36 8.81 -5.41
C HIS A 24 10.45 9.85 -5.09
N LYS A 25 10.20 10.71 -4.12
CA LYS A 25 11.09 11.84 -3.85
C LYS A 25 12.24 11.51 -2.92
N LYS A 26 12.02 10.64 -1.95
CA LYS A 26 13.06 10.31 -0.96
C LYS A 26 13.87 9.09 -1.37
N ALA A 27 13.24 8.02 -1.79
CA ALA A 27 13.93 6.80 -2.23
C ALA A 27 14.40 6.88 -3.68
N GLY A 28 13.89 7.81 -4.47
CA GLY A 28 14.30 7.98 -5.87
C GLY A 28 13.80 6.88 -6.79
N LEU A 29 12.67 6.25 -6.43
CA LEU A 29 12.09 5.17 -7.22
C LEU A 29 11.08 5.70 -8.22
N ASP A 30 11.13 5.22 -9.45
CA ASP A 30 10.08 5.49 -10.43
C ASP A 30 8.87 4.60 -10.17
N TYR A 31 7.71 5.05 -10.64
CA TYR A 31 6.47 4.29 -10.45
C TYR A 31 6.61 2.85 -10.96
N GLY A 32 7.26 2.66 -12.10
CA GLY A 32 7.48 1.32 -12.66
C GLY A 32 8.32 0.42 -11.75
N ASP A 33 9.27 1.01 -11.01
CA ASP A 33 10.15 0.24 -10.14
C ASP A 33 9.44 -0.35 -8.93
N TYR A 34 8.45 0.37 -8.39
CA TYR A 34 7.81 -0.05 -7.15
C TYR A 34 6.37 -0.53 -7.32
N SER A 35 5.75 -0.33 -8.50
CA SER A 35 4.33 -0.64 -8.67
C SER A 35 4.00 -2.11 -8.43
N ALA A 36 4.81 -3.02 -8.95
CA ALA A 36 4.59 -4.46 -8.76
C ALA A 36 4.75 -4.87 -7.30
N ALA A 37 5.82 -4.39 -6.65
CA ALA A 37 6.05 -4.67 -5.24
C ALA A 37 4.97 -4.05 -4.35
N TRP A 38 4.48 -2.87 -4.74
CA TRP A 38 3.42 -2.19 -4.04
C TRP A 38 2.11 -2.96 -4.13
N GLN A 39 1.76 -3.44 -5.32
CA GLN A 39 0.58 -4.29 -5.50
C GLN A 39 0.72 -5.59 -4.71
N GLY A 40 1.90 -6.20 -4.73
CA GLY A 40 2.17 -7.40 -3.94
C GLY A 40 2.01 -7.19 -2.44
N TRP A 41 2.28 -5.98 -1.95
CA TRP A 41 2.08 -5.64 -0.55
C TRP A 41 0.61 -5.70 -0.14
N PHE A 42 -0.30 -5.32 -1.04
CA PHE A 42 -1.73 -5.40 -0.77
C PHE A 42 -2.30 -6.78 -1.05
N ASP A 43 -1.73 -7.50 -2.00
CA ASP A 43 -2.21 -8.82 -2.41
C ASP A 43 -1.22 -9.90 -1.96
N ASP A 44 -1.55 -10.54 -0.86
CA ASP A 44 -0.70 -11.60 -0.27
C ASP A 44 -0.50 -12.78 -1.23
N ARG A 45 -1.32 -12.89 -2.29
CA ARG A 45 -1.20 -13.95 -3.28
C ARG A 45 -0.23 -13.61 -4.41
N ALA A 46 0.23 -12.38 -4.47
CA ALA A 46 1.09 -11.92 -5.55
C ALA A 46 2.58 -12.02 -5.19
N THR A 47 2.96 -13.08 -4.51
CA THR A 47 4.34 -13.29 -4.06
C THR A 47 5.33 -13.49 -5.21
N ASP A 48 4.82 -13.86 -6.39
CA ASP A 48 5.67 -14.14 -7.56
C ASP A 48 5.95 -12.90 -8.42
N LEU A 49 5.45 -11.73 -8.03
CA LEU A 49 5.60 -10.51 -8.81
C LEU A 49 6.96 -9.81 -8.62
N GLY A 50 7.97 -10.54 -8.19
CA GLY A 50 9.31 -10.02 -8.12
C GLY A 50 9.73 -9.54 -6.73
N LYS A 51 10.42 -8.41 -6.66
CA LYS A 51 11.01 -7.92 -5.42
C LYS A 51 9.96 -7.56 -4.38
N SER A 52 10.19 -7.96 -3.13
CA SER A 52 9.33 -7.51 -2.02
C SER A 52 9.45 -5.99 -1.84
N LEU A 53 8.45 -5.41 -1.18
CA LEU A 53 8.45 -3.98 -0.93
C LEU A 53 9.69 -3.53 -0.13
N ASP A 54 10.13 -4.35 0.81
CA ASP A 54 11.35 -4.03 1.56
C ASP A 54 12.60 -4.06 0.69
N GLN A 55 12.67 -4.99 -0.26
CA GLN A 55 13.81 -5.08 -1.16
C GLN A 55 13.97 -3.84 -2.04
N ILE A 56 12.87 -3.24 -2.50
CA ILE A 56 12.97 -2.05 -3.33
C ILE A 56 13.41 -0.81 -2.54
N LEU A 57 13.27 -0.85 -1.21
CA LEU A 57 13.74 0.24 -0.35
C LEU A 57 15.25 0.19 -0.13
N HIS A 58 15.92 -0.83 -0.65
CA HIS A 58 17.36 -0.98 -0.61
C HIS A 58 17.92 -0.89 -2.03
N ASP A 59 19.12 -0.32 -2.17
CA ASP A 59 19.80 -0.26 -3.45
C ASP A 59 20.49 -1.60 -3.77
N GLU A 60 21.18 -1.66 -4.92
CA GLU A 60 21.86 -2.88 -5.37
C GLU A 60 22.97 -3.33 -4.40
N SER A 61 23.53 -2.38 -3.66
CA SER A 61 24.57 -2.67 -2.65
C SER A 61 23.98 -3.05 -1.29
N GLY A 62 22.65 -3.07 -1.16
CA GLY A 62 21.98 -3.40 0.09
C GLY A 62 21.83 -2.22 1.05
N ASN A 63 22.15 -1.02 0.61
CA ASN A 63 22.01 0.18 1.42
C ASN A 63 20.58 0.69 1.38
N LEU A 64 20.10 1.15 2.53
CA LEU A 64 18.76 1.71 2.63
C LEU A 64 18.66 3.02 1.83
N ARG A 65 17.64 3.11 0.96
CA ARG A 65 17.40 4.29 0.13
C ARG A 65 16.79 5.46 0.92
N LEU A 66 16.28 5.19 2.10
CA LEU A 66 15.67 6.17 2.98
C LEU A 66 16.52 6.37 4.22
N THR A 67 16.36 7.51 4.89
CA THR A 67 16.91 7.65 6.25
C THR A 67 16.17 6.67 7.17
N LYS A 68 16.76 6.33 8.30
CA LYS A 68 16.12 5.44 9.27
C LYS A 68 14.77 5.99 9.72
N GLN A 69 14.68 7.31 9.88
CA GLN A 69 13.44 7.97 10.28
C GLN A 69 12.37 7.83 9.20
N ASP A 70 12.72 8.09 7.94
CA ASP A 70 11.79 7.95 6.81
C ASP A 70 11.39 6.50 6.57
N TYR A 71 12.32 5.57 6.78
CA TYR A 71 12.03 4.13 6.68
C TYR A 71 10.97 3.70 7.69
N ARG A 72 11.10 4.13 8.95
CA ARG A 72 10.09 3.86 9.97
C ARG A 72 8.76 4.50 9.64
N LYS A 73 8.79 5.74 9.19
CA LYS A 73 7.59 6.48 8.77
C LYS A 73 6.88 5.75 7.63
N PHE A 74 7.65 5.30 6.64
CA PHE A 74 7.10 4.54 5.52
C PHE A 74 6.28 3.34 6.00
N TRP A 75 6.83 2.52 6.89
CA TRP A 75 6.14 1.32 7.36
C TRP A 75 4.91 1.64 8.19
N VAL A 76 4.96 2.68 9.00
CA VAL A 76 3.79 3.10 9.77
C VAL A 76 2.63 3.44 8.84
N TYR A 77 2.89 4.26 7.82
CA TYR A 77 1.87 4.65 6.86
C TYR A 77 1.47 3.51 5.94
N ALA A 78 2.40 2.65 5.56
CA ALA A 78 2.10 1.50 4.71
C ALA A 78 1.14 0.52 5.39
N TYR A 79 1.39 0.19 6.65
CA TYR A 79 0.50 -0.69 7.41
C TYR A 79 -0.87 -0.06 7.62
N GLU A 80 -0.92 1.21 7.94
CA GLU A 80 -2.19 1.92 8.11
C GLU A 80 -2.99 1.94 6.80
N LEU A 81 -2.33 2.24 5.70
CA LEU A 81 -2.97 2.22 4.38
C LEU A 81 -3.49 0.83 4.03
N ARG A 82 -2.70 -0.20 4.31
CA ARG A 82 -3.12 -1.59 4.09
C ARG A 82 -4.38 -1.93 4.88
N ASP A 83 -4.41 -1.55 6.16
CA ASP A 83 -5.58 -1.81 7.01
C ASP A 83 -6.82 -1.07 6.49
N LEU A 84 -6.67 0.18 6.08
CA LEU A 84 -7.77 0.96 5.53
C LEU A 84 -8.28 0.38 4.21
N LYS A 85 -7.39 -0.05 3.34
CA LYS A 85 -7.79 -0.68 2.08
C LYS A 85 -8.50 -2.00 2.30
N ARG A 86 -8.02 -2.82 3.22
CA ARG A 86 -8.69 -4.09 3.57
C ARG A 86 -10.07 -3.85 4.14
N LYS A 87 -10.21 -2.84 4.99
CA LYS A 87 -11.50 -2.44 5.53
C LYS A 87 -12.46 -2.02 4.41
N GLY A 88 -11.99 -1.27 3.43
CA GLY A 88 -12.79 -0.84 2.29
C GLY A 88 -13.13 -1.97 1.33
N GLU A 89 -12.23 -2.93 1.14
CA GLU A 89 -12.45 -4.07 0.25
C GLU A 89 -13.52 -5.03 0.73
N ASP A 90 -13.69 -5.15 2.03
CA ASP A 90 -14.72 -6.01 2.61
C ASP A 90 -16.14 -5.62 2.15
N GLN A 91 -16.33 -4.38 1.75
CA GLN A 91 -17.64 -3.88 1.36
C GLN A 91 -18.04 -4.20 -0.08
N PRO A 92 -17.17 -3.91 -1.08
CA PRO A 92 -17.50 -4.25 -2.47
C PRO A 92 -17.80 -5.73 -2.66
N GLU A 93 -17.11 -6.61 -1.97
CA GLU A 93 -17.34 -8.04 -2.04
C GLU A 93 -18.73 -8.40 -1.55
N ILE A 94 -19.14 -7.84 -0.42
CA ILE A 94 -20.46 -8.08 0.15
C ILE A 94 -21.54 -7.53 -0.77
N GLU A 95 -21.35 -6.36 -1.34
CA GLU A 95 -22.28 -5.77 -2.29
C GLU A 95 -22.42 -6.63 -3.54
N ASN A 96 -21.31 -7.14 -4.05
CA ASN A 96 -21.31 -8.02 -5.22
C ASN A 96 -22.04 -9.32 -4.95
N VAL A 97 -21.85 -9.92 -3.78
CA VAL A 97 -22.55 -11.12 -3.36
C VAL A 97 -24.05 -10.85 -3.29
N GLN A 98 -24.45 -9.73 -2.72
CA GLN A 98 -25.84 -9.36 -2.64
C GLN A 98 -26.46 -9.18 -4.02
N LYS A 99 -25.74 -8.53 -4.96
CA LYS A 99 -26.21 -8.38 -6.33
C LYS A 99 -26.41 -9.72 -7.02
N LEU A 100 -25.48 -10.65 -6.81
CA LEU A 100 -25.58 -11.99 -7.38
C LEU A 100 -26.77 -12.77 -6.81
N LEU A 101 -27.07 -12.55 -5.53
CA LEU A 101 -28.22 -13.20 -4.89
C LEU A 101 -29.55 -12.62 -5.35
N ILE A 102 -29.58 -11.34 -5.71
CA ILE A 102 -30.78 -10.66 -6.16
C ILE A 102 -31.07 -10.96 -7.64
N THR A 103 -30.05 -11.15 -8.41
CA THR A 103 -30.19 -11.47 -9.82
C THR A 103 -30.30 -12.95 -10.03
#